data_718101ef1068ea3fe4f8976fa4d6843f
#
_entry.id   718101ef1068ea3fe4f8976fa4d6843f
#
_cell.length_a   1.000
_cell.length_b   1.000
_cell.length_c   1.000
_cell.angle_alpha   90.00
_cell.angle_beta   90.00
_cell.angle_gamma   90.00
#
_symmetry.space_group_name_H-M   'P 1'
#
loop_
_entity.id
_entity.type
_entity.pdbx_description
1 polymer ?
#
loop_
_entity_poly.entity_id
_entity_poly.type
_entity_poly.pdbx_seq_one_letter_code
_entity_poly.pdbx_strand_id
1 'polypeptide(L)'
;MSKISYKSLIQKKNNIPITCLTAYSKPLAKILDGKVDLILIGDSVGTTIYGMKNTRSVNIEMMKNHAKAVVKNTKNSMTIVDLPYNTYRNKREALKNANYILRNTNADFIKIETDLKNVDIVKYLTSNNIKVVS
;
A
#
# COMPACT_ATOMS: atom_id res chain seq x y z
N MET A 1 19.24 -6.32 -10.39
CA MET A 1 18.78 -6.86 -9.09
C MET A 1 17.44 -7.52 -9.32
N SER A 2 17.18 -8.65 -8.68
CA SER A 2 15.86 -9.30 -8.71
C SER A 2 14.91 -8.60 -7.75
N LYS A 3 13.61 -8.58 -8.07
CA LYS A 3 12.57 -8.02 -7.18
C LYS A 3 12.65 -8.64 -5.78
N ILE A 4 12.58 -7.81 -4.74
CA ILE A 4 12.48 -8.26 -3.35
C ILE A 4 11.26 -9.17 -3.21
N SER A 5 11.44 -10.34 -2.63
CA SER A 5 10.35 -11.28 -2.40
C SER A 5 9.73 -11.10 -1.00
N TYR A 6 8.48 -11.51 -0.84
CA TYR A 6 7.85 -11.54 0.48
C TYR A 6 8.68 -12.37 1.49
N LYS A 7 9.22 -13.50 1.04
CA LYS A 7 10.07 -14.38 1.88
C LYS A 7 11.33 -13.64 2.35
N SER A 8 12.03 -12.95 1.44
CA SER A 8 13.25 -12.20 1.81
C SER A 8 12.93 -11.02 2.74
N LEU A 9 11.76 -10.38 2.59
CA LEU A 9 11.31 -9.32 3.48
C LEU A 9 11.09 -9.85 4.92
N ILE A 10 10.41 -10.98 5.05
CA ILE A 10 10.18 -11.61 6.37
C ILE A 10 11.49 -12.05 7.03
N GLN A 11 12.48 -12.51 6.26
CA GLN A 11 13.79 -12.89 6.80
C GLN A 11 14.56 -11.72 7.42
N LYS A 12 14.26 -10.49 7.03
CA LYS A 12 14.84 -9.28 7.67
C LYS A 12 14.30 -9.04 9.07
N LYS A 13 13.10 -9.53 9.40
CA LYS A 13 12.47 -9.32 10.71
C LYS A 13 13.44 -9.71 11.83
N ASN A 14 13.61 -8.82 12.80
CA ASN A 14 14.49 -8.93 13.97
C ASN A 14 16.02 -8.93 13.68
N ASN A 15 16.43 -8.81 12.41
CA ASN A 15 17.85 -8.86 12.04
C ASN A 15 18.30 -7.56 11.34
N ILE A 16 17.57 -7.12 10.34
CA ILE A 16 17.92 -5.97 9.50
C ILE A 16 16.72 -5.05 9.37
N PRO A 17 16.89 -3.73 9.56
CA PRO A 17 15.79 -2.79 9.37
C PRO A 17 15.17 -2.89 7.96
N ILE A 18 13.85 -2.89 7.88
CA ILE A 18 13.10 -2.81 6.63
C ILE A 18 12.89 -1.35 6.32
N THR A 19 13.35 -0.91 5.15
CA THR A 19 13.22 0.48 4.71
C THR A 19 11.95 0.67 3.89
N CYS A 20 11.16 1.69 4.24
CA CYS A 20 9.92 2.04 3.52
C CYS A 20 9.86 3.56 3.31
N LEU A 21 9.67 3.99 2.07
CA LEU A 21 9.47 5.40 1.73
C LEU A 21 8.23 5.58 0.85
N THR A 22 7.62 6.77 0.93
CA THR A 22 6.44 7.10 0.12
C THR A 22 6.81 7.55 -1.29
N ALA A 23 5.98 7.16 -2.27
CA ALA A 23 6.02 7.71 -3.62
C ALA A 23 4.61 7.85 -4.19
N TYR A 24 4.39 8.95 -4.94
CA TYR A 24 3.09 9.24 -5.53
C TYR A 24 3.16 9.39 -7.05
N SER A 25 4.34 9.26 -7.64
CA SER A 25 4.54 9.53 -9.06
C SER A 25 5.62 8.64 -9.67
N LYS A 26 5.61 8.52 -11.00
CA LYS A 26 6.62 7.80 -11.77
C LYS A 26 8.07 8.24 -11.48
N PRO A 27 8.42 9.55 -11.43
CA PRO A 27 9.79 9.95 -11.14
C PRO A 27 10.27 9.46 -9.77
N LEU A 28 9.47 9.63 -8.71
CA LEU A 28 9.81 9.16 -7.37
C LEU A 28 9.93 7.63 -7.33
N ALA A 29 9.01 6.90 -7.94
CA ALA A 29 9.09 5.44 -8.01
C ALA A 29 10.43 4.99 -8.61
N LYS A 30 10.87 5.58 -9.73
CA LYS A 30 12.14 5.24 -10.37
C LYS A 30 13.38 5.59 -9.51
N ILE A 31 13.32 6.67 -8.74
CA ILE A 31 14.41 7.07 -7.84
C ILE A 31 14.57 6.08 -6.68
N LEU A 32 13.44 5.62 -6.12
CA LEU A 32 13.40 4.76 -4.94
C LEU A 32 13.56 3.28 -5.26
N ASP A 33 13.17 2.84 -6.46
CA ASP A 33 13.14 1.43 -6.84
C ASP A 33 14.52 0.76 -6.69
N GLY A 34 14.57 -0.27 -5.88
CA GLY A 34 15.81 -1.01 -5.53
C GLY A 34 16.68 -0.33 -4.47
N LYS A 35 16.38 0.89 -4.03
CA LYS A 35 17.09 1.57 -2.92
C LYS A 35 16.39 1.39 -1.58
N VAL A 36 15.11 1.07 -1.60
CA VAL A 36 14.30 0.75 -0.43
C VAL A 36 13.62 -0.61 -0.59
N ASP A 37 13.25 -1.24 0.51
CA ASP A 37 12.55 -2.52 0.48
C ASP A 37 11.10 -2.36 0.00
N LEU A 38 10.45 -1.31 0.49
CA LEU A 38 9.03 -1.04 0.28
C LEU A 38 8.83 0.38 -0.23
N ILE A 39 7.93 0.55 -1.19
CA ILE A 39 7.41 1.85 -1.63
C ILE A 39 5.95 1.93 -1.25
N LEU A 40 5.61 2.91 -0.39
CA LEU A 40 4.24 3.15 0.06
C LEU A 40 3.56 4.19 -0.84
N ILE A 41 2.42 3.85 -1.37
CA ILE A 41 1.48 4.78 -1.96
C ILE A 41 0.44 5.10 -0.88
N GLY A 42 0.70 6.17 -0.13
CA GLY A 42 -0.09 6.56 1.04
C GLY A 42 -1.24 7.52 0.69
N ASP A 43 -2.30 7.51 1.50
CA ASP A 43 -3.39 8.50 1.39
C ASP A 43 -2.93 9.92 1.74
N SER A 44 -1.75 10.06 2.38
CA SER A 44 -1.04 11.34 2.52
C SER A 44 -0.78 12.06 1.18
N VAL A 45 -0.99 11.41 0.05
CA VAL A 45 -1.06 12.07 -1.27
C VAL A 45 -2.04 13.25 -1.26
N GLY A 46 -3.14 13.16 -0.52
CA GLY A 46 -4.11 14.23 -0.36
C GLY A 46 -3.50 15.52 0.17
N THR A 47 -2.76 15.42 1.26
CA THR A 47 -2.11 16.59 1.88
C THR A 47 -0.86 17.02 1.13
N THR A 48 -0.07 16.07 0.63
CA THR A 48 1.26 16.34 0.04
C THR A 48 1.17 16.83 -1.41
N ILE A 49 0.28 16.29 -2.22
CA ILE A 49 0.18 16.59 -3.65
C ILE A 49 -1.01 17.49 -3.96
N TYR A 50 -2.16 17.24 -3.32
CA TYR A 50 -3.40 17.96 -3.61
C TYR A 50 -3.66 19.15 -2.68
N GLY A 51 -2.82 19.39 -1.67
CA GLY A 51 -2.99 20.47 -0.72
C GLY A 51 -4.27 20.37 0.14
N MET A 52 -4.80 19.16 0.29
CA MET A 52 -5.98 18.91 1.12
C MET A 52 -5.67 19.17 2.59
N LYS A 53 -6.65 19.65 3.36
CA LYS A 53 -6.50 19.89 4.79
C LYS A 53 -6.18 18.63 5.60
N ASN A 54 -6.67 17.47 5.13
CA ASN A 54 -6.42 16.14 5.71
C ASN A 54 -6.64 15.06 4.66
N THR A 55 -6.39 13.80 5.01
CA THR A 55 -6.49 12.65 4.09
C THR A 55 -7.93 12.13 3.90
N ARG A 56 -8.90 12.61 4.67
CA ARG A 56 -10.28 12.08 4.65
C ARG A 56 -11.02 12.27 3.33
N SER A 57 -10.58 13.24 2.52
CA SER A 57 -11.16 13.50 1.20
C SER A 57 -10.51 12.68 0.07
N VAL A 58 -9.47 11.91 0.39
CA VAL A 58 -8.86 10.99 -0.57
C VAL A 58 -9.82 9.82 -0.83
N ASN A 59 -10.05 9.53 -2.08
CA ASN A 59 -10.91 8.43 -2.49
C ASN A 59 -10.13 7.29 -3.16
N ILE A 60 -10.78 6.17 -3.35
CA ILE A 60 -10.14 4.96 -3.87
C ILE A 60 -9.65 5.11 -5.31
N GLU A 61 -10.31 5.96 -6.12
CA GLU A 61 -9.91 6.24 -7.50
C GLU A 61 -8.59 7.02 -7.55
N MET A 62 -8.43 8.00 -6.66
CA MET A 62 -7.16 8.72 -6.52
C MET A 62 -6.04 7.74 -6.16
N MET A 63 -6.26 6.89 -5.16
CA MET A 63 -5.28 5.89 -4.74
C MET A 63 -4.92 4.93 -5.87
N LYS A 64 -5.90 4.42 -6.60
CA LYS A 64 -5.68 3.56 -7.76
C LYS A 64 -4.82 4.25 -8.83
N ASN A 65 -5.09 5.50 -9.14
CA ASN A 65 -4.37 6.24 -10.20
C ASN A 65 -2.91 6.47 -9.82
N HIS A 66 -2.63 6.90 -8.59
CA HIS A 66 -1.26 7.03 -8.08
C HIS A 66 -0.56 5.67 -7.99
N ALA A 67 -1.25 4.64 -7.50
CA ALA A 67 -0.71 3.29 -7.43
C ALA A 67 -0.34 2.75 -8.82
N LYS A 68 -1.17 2.94 -9.85
CA LYS A 68 -0.81 2.57 -11.25
C LYS A 68 0.48 3.25 -11.70
N ALA A 69 0.63 4.54 -11.44
CA ALA A 69 1.82 5.29 -11.84
C ALA A 69 3.09 4.80 -11.14
N VAL A 70 3.00 4.47 -9.85
CA VAL A 70 4.13 3.99 -9.05
C VAL A 70 4.45 2.53 -9.38
N VAL A 71 3.49 1.62 -9.26
CA VAL A 71 3.68 0.17 -9.43
C VAL A 71 4.23 -0.17 -10.82
N LYS A 72 3.70 0.46 -11.88
CA LYS A 72 4.22 0.27 -13.25
C LYS A 72 5.70 0.62 -13.40
N ASN A 73 6.23 1.46 -12.51
CA ASN A 73 7.62 1.94 -12.57
C ASN A 73 8.49 1.41 -11.42
N THR A 74 8.00 0.42 -10.68
CA THR A 74 8.71 -0.28 -9.59
C THR A 74 8.98 -1.72 -10.02
N LYS A 75 10.26 -2.11 -10.09
CA LYS A 75 10.68 -3.43 -10.56
C LYS A 75 11.36 -4.27 -9.48
N ASN A 76 12.05 -3.63 -8.55
CA ASN A 76 12.90 -4.25 -7.55
C ASN A 76 12.31 -4.20 -6.14
N SER A 77 11.75 -3.06 -5.73
CA SER A 77 11.07 -2.89 -4.44
C SER A 77 9.67 -3.51 -4.45
N MET A 78 9.13 -3.83 -3.28
CA MET A 78 7.72 -4.20 -3.13
C MET A 78 6.88 -2.94 -2.89
N THR A 79 5.60 -3.00 -3.23
CA THR A 79 4.69 -1.86 -3.19
C THR A 79 3.54 -2.08 -2.22
N ILE A 80 3.19 -1.04 -1.48
CA ILE A 80 2.07 -1.00 -0.54
C ILE A 80 1.10 0.10 -0.98
N VAL A 81 -0.19 -0.15 -0.97
CA VAL A 81 -1.22 0.87 -1.26
C VAL A 81 -2.17 0.99 -0.08
N ASP A 82 -2.36 2.22 0.41
CA ASP A 82 -3.36 2.50 1.44
C ASP A 82 -4.77 2.35 0.89
N LEU A 83 -5.65 1.72 1.67
CA LEU A 83 -7.07 1.94 1.53
C LEU A 83 -7.41 3.25 2.25
N PRO A 84 -7.98 4.26 1.56
CA PRO A 84 -8.24 5.54 2.17
C PRO A 84 -9.35 5.45 3.23
N TYR A 85 -9.38 6.46 4.09
CA TYR A 85 -10.37 6.58 5.15
C TYR A 85 -11.79 6.24 4.66
N ASN A 86 -12.53 5.52 5.48
CA ASN A 86 -13.93 5.15 5.22
C ASN A 86 -14.18 4.19 4.03
N THR A 87 -13.14 3.51 3.53
CA THR A 87 -13.25 2.51 2.45
C THR A 87 -13.11 1.06 2.93
N TYR A 88 -13.02 0.85 4.26
CA TYR A 88 -12.91 -0.48 4.90
C TYR A 88 -13.70 -0.57 6.21
N ARG A 89 -14.93 0.01 6.22
CA ARG A 89 -15.81 0.07 7.40
C ARG A 89 -16.28 -1.30 7.90
N ASN A 90 -16.28 -2.29 7.04
CA ASN A 90 -16.62 -3.67 7.34
C ASN A 90 -15.84 -4.65 6.46
N LYS A 91 -15.82 -5.92 6.84
CA LYS A 91 -15.07 -7.01 6.18
C LYS A 91 -15.33 -7.10 4.66
N ARG A 92 -16.61 -7.01 4.25
CA ARG A 92 -17.02 -7.14 2.84
C ARG A 92 -16.55 -5.94 2.01
N GLU A 93 -16.70 -4.74 2.52
CA GLU A 93 -16.24 -3.51 1.87
C GLU A 93 -14.71 -3.49 1.76
N ALA A 94 -14.01 -3.81 2.84
CA ALA A 94 -12.55 -3.91 2.85
C ALA A 94 -12.03 -4.90 1.79
N LEU A 95 -12.60 -6.10 1.72
CA LEU A 95 -12.20 -7.10 0.73
C LEU A 95 -12.49 -6.64 -0.71
N LYS A 96 -13.67 -6.04 -0.94
CA LYS A 96 -14.03 -5.48 -2.26
C LYS A 96 -13.01 -4.45 -2.71
N ASN A 97 -12.67 -3.49 -1.84
CA ASN A 97 -11.78 -2.37 -2.15
C ASN A 97 -10.32 -2.81 -2.24
N ALA A 98 -9.86 -3.73 -1.39
CA ALA A 98 -8.55 -4.35 -1.50
C ALA A 98 -8.38 -5.06 -2.85
N ASN A 99 -9.33 -5.91 -3.23
CA ASN A 99 -9.33 -6.57 -4.53
C ASN A 99 -9.37 -5.59 -5.70
N TYR A 100 -10.14 -4.49 -5.57
CA TYR A 100 -10.21 -3.46 -6.58
C TYR A 100 -8.84 -2.81 -6.83
N ILE A 101 -8.13 -2.43 -5.77
CA ILE A 101 -6.77 -1.88 -5.88
C ILE A 101 -5.82 -2.92 -6.48
N LEU A 102 -5.74 -4.10 -5.89
CA LEU A 102 -4.76 -5.11 -6.31
C LEU A 102 -4.93 -5.53 -7.77
N ARG A 103 -6.15 -5.79 -8.22
CA ARG A 103 -6.44 -6.19 -9.61
C ARG A 103 -6.15 -5.09 -10.63
N ASN A 104 -6.30 -3.82 -10.24
CA ASN A 104 -6.08 -2.69 -11.15
C ASN A 104 -4.66 -2.16 -11.16
N THR A 105 -3.83 -2.52 -10.17
CA THR A 105 -2.49 -1.94 -10.01
C THR A 105 -1.37 -2.96 -9.99
N ASN A 106 -1.66 -4.22 -9.61
CA ASN A 106 -0.68 -5.28 -9.31
C ASN A 106 0.24 -4.91 -8.13
N ALA A 107 -0.24 -4.12 -7.17
CA ALA A 107 0.49 -3.86 -5.93
C ALA A 107 0.69 -5.13 -5.12
N ASP A 108 1.73 -5.16 -4.27
CA ASP A 108 2.09 -6.34 -3.49
C ASP A 108 1.31 -6.44 -2.18
N PHE A 109 0.97 -5.30 -1.56
CA PHE A 109 0.30 -5.19 -0.26
C PHE A 109 -0.80 -4.14 -0.26
N ILE A 110 -1.74 -4.32 0.63
CA ILE A 110 -2.71 -3.30 1.05
C ILE A 110 -2.34 -2.83 2.47
N LYS A 111 -2.42 -1.53 2.73
CA LYS A 111 -2.33 -1.01 4.10
C LYS A 111 -3.71 -0.49 4.54
N ILE A 112 -4.07 -0.76 5.79
CA ILE A 112 -5.23 -0.20 6.46
C ILE A 112 -4.83 0.27 7.86
N GLU A 113 -5.41 1.37 8.31
CA GLU A 113 -5.25 1.83 9.69
C GLU A 113 -6.29 1.14 10.58
N THR A 114 -5.82 0.43 11.58
CA THR A 114 -6.68 -0.35 12.46
C THR A 114 -6.38 -0.10 13.93
N ASP A 115 -7.42 -0.29 14.74
CA ASP A 115 -7.35 -0.40 16.18
C ASP A 115 -7.82 -1.80 16.62
N LEU A 116 -7.88 -2.04 17.93
CA LEU A 116 -8.37 -3.32 18.46
C LEU A 116 -9.80 -3.66 18.04
N LYS A 117 -10.64 -2.65 17.74
CA LYS A 117 -12.04 -2.86 17.32
C LYS A 117 -12.13 -3.38 15.89
N ASN A 118 -11.15 -3.07 15.06
CA ASN A 118 -11.14 -3.38 13.63
C ASN A 118 -10.18 -4.52 13.24
N VAL A 119 -9.50 -5.15 14.20
CA VAL A 119 -8.55 -6.24 13.95
C VAL A 119 -9.16 -7.41 13.17
N ASP A 120 -10.47 -7.62 13.30
CA ASP A 120 -11.20 -8.63 12.56
C ASP A 120 -11.24 -8.39 11.04
N ILE A 121 -11.10 -7.15 10.60
CA ILE A 121 -10.97 -6.82 9.18
C ILE A 121 -9.64 -7.32 8.66
N VAL A 122 -8.54 -7.12 9.42
CA VAL A 122 -7.20 -7.65 9.06
C VAL A 122 -7.23 -9.16 8.94
N LYS A 123 -7.79 -9.86 9.94
CA LYS A 123 -7.96 -11.33 9.93
C LYS A 123 -8.74 -11.79 8.69
N TYR A 124 -9.83 -11.10 8.37
CA TYR A 124 -10.66 -11.44 7.22
C TYR A 124 -9.93 -11.20 5.89
N LEU A 125 -9.21 -10.10 5.73
CA LEU A 125 -8.41 -9.85 4.53
C LEU A 125 -7.32 -10.90 4.35
N THR A 126 -6.56 -11.20 5.41
CA THR A 126 -5.47 -12.19 5.35
C THR A 126 -5.99 -13.61 5.07
N SER A 127 -7.15 -14.00 5.62
CA SER A 127 -7.79 -15.30 5.31
C SER A 127 -8.27 -15.38 3.85
N ASN A 128 -8.45 -14.25 3.18
CA ASN A 128 -8.75 -14.17 1.74
C ASN A 128 -7.50 -13.91 0.87
N ASN A 129 -6.31 -14.29 1.37
CA ASN A 129 -5.02 -14.16 0.67
C ASN A 129 -4.60 -12.73 0.32
N ILE A 130 -5.14 -11.72 0.99
CA ILE A 130 -4.65 -10.35 0.89
C ILE A 130 -3.47 -10.17 1.86
N LYS A 131 -2.33 -9.71 1.35
CA LYS A 131 -1.21 -9.30 2.20
C LYS A 131 -1.50 -7.92 2.76
N VAL A 132 -1.56 -7.81 4.09
CA VAL A 132 -1.95 -6.60 4.79
C VAL A 132 -0.80 -6.06 5.64
N VAL A 133 -0.66 -4.75 5.62
CA VAL A 133 0.10 -3.93 6.59
C VAL A 133 -0.92 -3.15 7.41
N SER A 134 -0.82 -3.17 8.74
CA SER A 134 -1.72 -2.47 9.65
C SER A 134 -0.99 -1.94 10.88
#